data_84940246cb7f6263e6a494ff3475a7be
#
_entry.id   84940246cb7f6263e6a494ff3475a7be
#
_cell.length_a   1.000
_cell.length_b   1.000
_cell.length_c   1.000
_cell.angle_alpha   90.00
_cell.angle_beta   90.00
_cell.angle_gamma   90.00
#
_symmetry.space_group_name_H-M   'P 1'
#
loop_
_entity.id
_entity.type
_entity.pdbx_description
1 polymer ?
#
loop_
_entity_poly.entity_id
_entity_poly.type
_entity_poly.pdbx_seq_one_letter_code
_entity_poly.pdbx_strand_id
1 'polypeptide(L)'
;MRAHRDNVDVQEMGCSALGNLAWSNSAIQARIAELGGIEEIVRATQTHVRSGGCMQKCTLALGNLACHAQNQVKVAQLNGIQLILHALTEHPQHTLCIQYCCWALK
;
A
#
# COMPACT_ATOMS: atom_id res chain seq x y z
N MET A 1 12.83 -0.19 -3.91
CA MET A 1 11.69 0.42 -4.64
C MET A 1 12.08 1.68 -5.40
N ARG A 2 12.81 2.61 -4.78
CA ARG A 2 13.13 3.92 -5.43
C ARG A 2 13.96 3.78 -6.69
N ALA A 3 14.92 2.87 -6.72
CA ALA A 3 15.82 2.69 -7.86
C ALA A 3 15.17 1.98 -9.04
N HIS A 4 14.02 1.30 -8.84
CA HIS A 4 13.36 0.45 -9.83
C HIS A 4 11.86 0.69 -9.90
N ARG A 5 11.47 2.00 -9.92
CA ARG A 5 10.05 2.38 -9.88
C ARG A 5 9.24 1.82 -11.04
N ASP A 6 9.86 1.63 -12.21
CA ASP A 6 9.17 1.15 -13.40
C ASP A 6 9.08 -0.39 -13.46
N ASN A 7 9.76 -1.09 -12.56
CA ASN A 7 9.75 -2.55 -12.54
C ASN A 7 8.65 -3.05 -11.59
N VAL A 8 7.58 -3.59 -12.17
CA VAL A 8 6.42 -4.03 -11.40
C VAL A 8 6.76 -5.13 -10.40
N ASP A 9 7.64 -6.06 -10.76
CA ASP A 9 8.01 -7.17 -9.87
C ASP A 9 8.77 -6.65 -8.64
N VAL A 10 9.69 -5.71 -8.83
CA VAL A 10 10.42 -5.09 -7.70
C VAL A 10 9.45 -4.33 -6.80
N GLN A 11 8.51 -3.58 -7.37
CA GLN A 11 7.53 -2.83 -6.60
C GLN A 11 6.60 -3.76 -5.83
N GLU A 12 6.13 -4.84 -6.47
CA GLU A 12 5.28 -5.84 -5.81
C GLU A 12 6.01 -6.51 -4.65
N MET A 13 7.25 -6.93 -4.85
CA MET A 13 8.07 -7.55 -3.81
C MET A 13 8.37 -6.57 -2.67
N GLY A 14 8.66 -5.32 -3.01
CA GLY A 14 8.91 -4.28 -2.02
C GLY A 14 7.69 -4.01 -1.15
N CYS A 15 6.52 -3.90 -1.76
CA CYS A 15 5.28 -3.71 -1.02
C CYS A 15 4.96 -4.90 -0.13
N SER A 16 5.18 -6.12 -0.65
CA SER A 16 4.98 -7.34 0.14
C SER A 16 5.89 -7.37 1.37
N ALA A 17 7.16 -7.02 1.20
CA ALA A 17 8.12 -6.99 2.30
C ALA A 17 7.73 -5.94 3.35
N LEU A 18 7.38 -4.74 2.92
CA LEU A 18 6.95 -3.67 3.83
C LEU A 18 5.68 -4.06 4.57
N GLY A 19 4.73 -4.67 3.88
CA GLY A 19 3.49 -5.14 4.50
C GLY A 19 3.74 -6.19 5.56
N ASN A 20 4.61 -7.17 5.27
CA ASN A 20 4.95 -8.21 6.23
C ASN A 20 5.69 -7.65 7.45
N LEU A 21 6.62 -6.72 7.26
CA LEU A 21 7.33 -6.08 8.35
C LEU A 21 6.41 -5.24 9.23
N ALA A 22 5.41 -4.61 8.64
CA ALA A 22 4.48 -3.73 9.35
C ALA A 22 3.39 -4.50 10.10
N TRP A 23 3.27 -5.80 9.88
CA TRP A 23 2.22 -6.61 10.47
C TRP A 23 2.30 -6.59 12.00
N SER A 24 1.25 -6.10 12.63
CA SER A 24 1.09 -6.11 14.10
C SER A 24 2.25 -5.49 14.89
N ASN A 25 3.02 -4.58 14.30
CA ASN A 25 4.14 -3.95 15.00
C ASN A 25 4.09 -2.43 14.84
N SER A 26 3.62 -1.75 15.89
CA SER A 26 3.43 -0.30 15.88
C SER A 26 4.75 0.47 15.68
N ALA A 27 5.83 0.02 16.30
CA ALA A 27 7.13 0.71 16.17
C ALA A 27 7.66 0.61 14.73
N ILE A 28 7.53 -0.56 14.10
CA ILE A 28 7.94 -0.73 12.71
C ILE A 28 7.04 0.06 11.77
N GLN A 29 5.74 0.08 12.01
CA GLN A 29 4.79 0.88 11.23
C GLN A 29 5.19 2.35 11.23
N ALA A 30 5.51 2.90 12.40
CA ALA A 30 5.96 4.28 12.53
C ALA A 30 7.29 4.51 11.82
N ARG A 31 8.23 3.57 11.95
CA ARG A 31 9.56 3.71 11.36
C ARG A 31 9.53 3.69 9.83
N ILE A 32 8.71 2.82 9.25
CA ILE A 32 8.52 2.77 7.79
C ILE A 32 7.98 4.12 7.30
N ALA A 33 7.01 4.70 8.01
CA ALA A 33 6.48 6.00 7.65
C ALA A 33 7.53 7.10 7.71
N GLU A 34 8.38 7.12 8.75
CA GLU A 34 9.46 8.09 8.90
C GLU A 34 10.46 8.02 7.75
N LEU A 35 10.72 6.83 7.24
CA LEU A 35 11.68 6.61 6.16
C LEU A 35 11.08 6.83 4.76
N GLY A 36 9.84 7.29 4.67
CA GLY A 36 9.19 7.57 3.38
C GLY A 36 8.57 6.35 2.72
N GLY A 37 8.32 5.27 3.49
CA GLY A 37 7.75 4.05 2.94
C GLY A 37 6.34 4.21 2.42
N ILE A 38 5.52 5.01 3.09
CA ILE A 38 4.14 5.25 2.65
C ILE A 38 4.13 5.95 1.29
N GLU A 39 4.97 6.96 1.10
CA GLU A 39 5.10 7.68 -0.17
C GLU A 39 5.50 6.76 -1.32
N GLU A 40 6.44 5.85 -1.06
CA GLU A 40 6.87 4.89 -2.08
C GLU A 40 5.77 3.89 -2.44
N ILE A 41 5.00 3.42 -1.46
CA ILE A 41 3.88 2.51 -1.71
C ILE A 41 2.80 3.23 -2.53
N VAL A 42 2.45 4.46 -2.18
CA VAL A 42 1.48 5.26 -2.93
C VAL A 42 1.96 5.46 -4.38
N ARG A 43 3.24 5.74 -4.56
CA ARG A 43 3.82 5.89 -5.90
C ARG A 43 3.70 4.60 -6.71
N ALA A 44 3.96 3.45 -6.08
CA ALA A 44 3.82 2.15 -6.74
C ALA A 44 2.38 1.89 -7.19
N THR A 45 1.39 2.27 -6.38
CA THR A 45 -0.02 2.14 -6.77
C THR A 45 -0.36 3.00 -7.97
N GLN A 46 0.19 4.21 -8.04
CA GLN A 46 -0.04 5.11 -9.17
C GLN A 46 0.62 4.61 -10.45
N THR A 47 1.84 4.11 -10.33
CA THR A 47 2.63 3.65 -11.49
C THR A 47 2.12 2.35 -12.05
N HIS A 48 1.69 1.41 -11.19
CA HIS A 48 1.34 0.05 -11.58
C HIS A 48 -0.12 -0.29 -11.30
N VAL A 49 -1.00 0.68 -11.49
CA VAL A 49 -2.44 0.54 -11.19
C VAL A 49 -3.10 -0.62 -11.92
N ARG A 50 -2.57 -1.01 -13.08
CA ARG A 50 -3.13 -2.11 -13.88
C ARG A 50 -2.65 -3.48 -13.43
N SER A 51 -1.66 -3.57 -12.57
CA SER A 51 -1.18 -4.85 -12.04
C SER A 51 -1.97 -5.22 -10.80
N GLY A 52 -2.87 -6.22 -10.91
CA GLY A 52 -3.64 -6.71 -9.76
C GLY A 52 -2.75 -7.20 -8.64
N GLY A 53 -1.66 -7.92 -8.97
CA GLY A 53 -0.69 -8.39 -7.97
C GLY A 53 -0.01 -7.25 -7.22
N CYS A 54 0.45 -6.23 -7.93
CA CYS A 54 1.07 -5.07 -7.31
C CYS A 54 0.07 -4.31 -6.44
N MET A 55 -1.14 -4.07 -6.94
CA MET A 55 -2.18 -3.38 -6.19
C MET A 55 -2.56 -4.12 -4.92
N GLN A 56 -2.66 -5.45 -4.99
CA GLN A 56 -2.94 -6.30 -3.83
C GLN A 56 -1.89 -6.12 -2.74
N LYS A 57 -0.61 -6.17 -3.11
CA LYS A 57 0.49 -6.04 -2.14
C LYS A 57 0.59 -4.62 -1.58
N CYS A 58 0.38 -3.62 -2.41
CA CYS A 58 0.40 -2.23 -1.97
C CYS A 58 -0.75 -1.92 -1.01
N THR A 59 -1.97 -2.39 -1.31
CA THR A 59 -3.11 -2.17 -0.42
C THR A 59 -2.96 -2.92 0.89
N LEU A 60 -2.38 -4.14 0.87
CA LEU A 60 -2.04 -4.85 2.09
C LEU A 60 -1.06 -4.05 2.94
N ALA A 61 0.01 -3.55 2.32
CA ALA A 61 1.01 -2.78 3.04
C ALA A 61 0.41 -1.49 3.64
N LEU A 62 -0.39 -0.77 2.87
CA LEU A 62 -1.07 0.43 3.36
C LEU A 62 -2.02 0.11 4.52
N GLY A 63 -2.74 -1.00 4.42
CA GLY A 63 -3.64 -1.43 5.49
C GLY A 63 -2.89 -1.74 6.78
N ASN A 64 -1.77 -2.47 6.69
CA ASN A 64 -0.95 -2.78 7.85
C ASN A 64 -0.34 -1.51 8.47
N LEU A 65 0.15 -0.61 7.62
CA LEU A 65 0.73 0.66 8.08
C LEU A 65 -0.33 1.57 8.71
N ALA A 66 -1.55 1.54 8.21
CA ALA A 66 -2.66 2.36 8.71
C ALA A 66 -3.20 1.87 10.06
N CYS A 67 -2.72 0.77 10.60
CA CYS A 67 -3.00 0.38 11.98
C CYS A 67 -2.40 1.38 12.98
N HIS A 68 -1.38 2.13 12.58
CA HIS A 68 -0.83 3.22 13.38
C HIS A 68 -1.60 4.50 13.06
N ALA A 69 -2.14 5.17 14.11
CA ALA A 69 -3.05 6.30 13.91
C ALA A 69 -2.44 7.45 13.08
N GLN A 70 -1.17 7.77 13.30
CA GLN A 70 -0.50 8.84 12.56
C GLN A 70 -0.34 8.47 11.08
N ASN A 71 -0.18 7.20 10.77
CA ASN A 71 -0.08 6.73 9.40
C ASN A 71 -1.41 6.84 8.65
N GLN A 72 -2.54 6.71 9.35
CA GLN A 72 -3.86 6.93 8.73
C GLN A 72 -3.97 8.34 8.15
N VAL A 73 -3.52 9.34 8.89
CA VAL A 73 -3.51 10.73 8.43
C VAL A 73 -2.60 10.87 7.19
N LYS A 74 -1.42 10.28 7.23
CA LYS A 74 -0.47 10.34 6.13
C LYS A 74 -1.03 9.72 4.84
N VAL A 75 -1.64 8.54 4.96
CA VAL A 75 -2.26 7.86 3.81
C VAL A 75 -3.36 8.74 3.21
N ALA A 76 -4.20 9.35 4.05
CA ALA A 76 -5.26 10.24 3.56
C ALA A 76 -4.68 11.48 2.87
N GLN A 77 -3.63 12.09 3.44
CA GLN A 77 -2.97 13.26 2.85
C GLN A 77 -2.37 12.98 1.47
N LEU A 78 -1.93 11.76 1.23
CA LEU A 78 -1.33 11.34 -0.04
C LEU A 78 -2.35 10.81 -1.03
N ASN A 79 -3.65 11.06 -0.82
CA ASN A 79 -4.75 10.58 -1.65
C ASN A 79 -4.87 9.05 -1.67
N GLY A 80 -4.43 8.39 -0.59
CA GLY A 80 -4.48 6.93 -0.49
C GLY A 80 -5.89 6.38 -0.58
N ILE A 81 -6.89 7.11 -0.08
CA ILE A 81 -8.30 6.70 -0.15
C ILE A 81 -8.74 6.62 -1.61
N GLN A 82 -8.42 7.64 -2.42
CA GLN A 82 -8.77 7.66 -3.83
C GLN A 82 -8.09 6.51 -4.59
N LEU A 83 -6.84 6.23 -4.26
CA LEU A 83 -6.11 5.13 -4.88
C LEU A 83 -6.71 3.77 -4.54
N ILE A 84 -7.14 3.58 -3.29
CA ILE A 84 -7.81 2.35 -2.87
C ILE A 84 -9.14 2.19 -3.61
N LEU A 85 -9.93 3.24 -3.72
CA LEU A 85 -11.17 3.22 -4.47
C LEU A 85 -10.93 2.91 -5.95
N HIS A 86 -9.87 3.47 -6.52
CA HIS A 86 -9.49 3.18 -7.91
C HIS A 86 -9.10 1.70 -8.08
N ALA A 87 -8.38 1.13 -7.11
CA ALA A 87 -8.02 -0.29 -7.13
C ALA A 87 -9.26 -1.18 -7.13
N LEU A 88 -10.28 -0.85 -6.35
CA LEU A 88 -11.55 -1.57 -6.34
C LEU A 88 -12.22 -1.51 -7.71
N THR A 89 -12.15 -0.37 -8.39
CA THR A 89 -12.73 -0.18 -9.72
C THR A 89 -11.98 -0.97 -10.79
N GLU A 90 -10.66 -0.92 -10.78
CA GLU A 90 -9.81 -1.56 -11.79
C GLU A 90 -9.71 -3.09 -11.63
N HIS A 91 -9.85 -3.58 -10.39
CA HIS A 91 -9.64 -4.99 -10.08
C HIS A 91 -10.80 -5.57 -9.26
N PRO A 92 -12.07 -5.46 -9.73
CA PRO A 92 -13.21 -5.89 -8.93
C PRO A 92 -13.27 -7.40 -8.71
N GLN A 93 -12.58 -8.19 -9.53
CA GLN A 93 -12.54 -9.65 -9.43
C GLN A 93 -11.38 -10.15 -8.56
N HIS A 94 -10.51 -9.27 -8.11
CA HIS A 94 -9.33 -9.64 -7.32
C HIS A 94 -9.71 -9.65 -5.84
N THR A 95 -10.17 -10.81 -5.36
CA THR A 95 -10.77 -10.95 -4.02
C THR A 95 -9.88 -10.42 -2.91
N LEU A 96 -8.58 -10.77 -2.92
CA LEU A 96 -7.66 -10.32 -1.88
C LEU A 96 -7.45 -8.81 -1.94
N CYS A 97 -7.38 -8.24 -3.14
CA CYS A 97 -7.28 -6.80 -3.31
C CYS A 97 -8.50 -6.09 -2.71
N ILE A 98 -9.70 -6.61 -2.96
CA ILE A 98 -10.94 -6.06 -2.41
C ILE A 98 -10.93 -6.14 -0.88
N GLN A 99 -10.53 -7.28 -0.31
CA GLN A 99 -10.45 -7.44 1.14
C GLN A 99 -9.51 -6.42 1.77
N TYR A 100 -8.32 -6.26 1.21
CA TYR A 100 -7.31 -5.33 1.73
C TYR A 100 -7.76 -3.88 1.58
N CYS A 101 -8.40 -3.53 0.46
CA CYS A 101 -8.94 -2.18 0.26
C CYS A 101 -10.00 -1.85 1.29
N CYS A 102 -10.94 -2.76 1.54
CA CYS A 102 -11.99 -2.57 2.53
C CYS A 102 -11.41 -2.43 3.94
N TRP A 103 -10.40 -3.23 4.25
CA TRP A 103 -9.73 -3.16 5.55
C TRP A 103 -8.97 -1.84 5.73
N ALA A 104 -8.27 -1.38 4.71
CA ALA A 104 -7.51 -0.13 4.76
C ALA A 104 -8.41 1.10 4.92
N LEU A 105 -9.67 1.02 4.48
CA LEU A 105 -10.62 2.13 4.57
C LEU A 105 -11.29 2.25 5.94
N LYS A 106 -11.05 1.30 6.85
CA LYS A 106 -11.56 1.43 8.20
C LYS A 106 -10.94 2.65 8.87
#